data_8c66d93ea6a3d6d0884e6547a33e9081
#
_entry.id   8c66d93ea6a3d6d0884e6547a33e9081
#
_cell.length_a   1.000
_cell.length_b   1.000
_cell.length_c   1.000
_cell.angle_alpha   90.00
_cell.angle_beta   90.00
_cell.angle_gamma   90.00
#
_symmetry.space_group_name_H-M   'P 1'
#
loop_
_entity.id
_entity.type
_entity.pdbx_description
1 polymer ?
#
loop_
_entity_poly.entity_id
_entity_poly.type
_entity_poly.pdbx_seq_one_letter_code
_entity_poly.pdbx_strand_id
1 'polypeptide(L)'
;MDSPHIDFFFSALLPIIFVITFFDILSYFGILTWIIDKVGAVISKISRLPKLESFFSIQMMFLGNTEALAVVRDQLSVLKENRLLTFGIMSMSSVSGSILGAYLSMVPATYIFSAIPLNCINALILANVLNPVEVTKEDDVVYTPSKHEKKDFFSTISNSMLVGMNMVIVILAMVIGYVALTACLNGILGFFVTGLTIQKIFSIIFSPFAFLLGLSGKDAMYVAELMGIKITTNEFVAMMDLKSNLKSLQPHTVAVATTFLASFANFSTVGMIYGTYNSLFGGEKSSVIGKNVWKLLVSGMAVSLLSAMLVGLFVW
;
A
#
# COMPACT_ATOMS: atom_id res chain seq x y z
N MET A 1 10.11 -27.61 -17.97
CA MET A 1 8.71 -27.17 -17.79
C MET A 1 8.72 -25.95 -16.86
N ASP A 2 9.18 -24.84 -17.36
CA ASP A 2 9.27 -23.59 -16.60
C ASP A 2 7.98 -22.81 -16.88
N SER A 3 6.95 -23.04 -16.06
CA SER A 3 5.74 -22.22 -16.15
C SER A 3 5.95 -20.97 -15.27
N PRO A 4 5.95 -19.77 -15.86
CA PRO A 4 6.20 -18.51 -15.15
C PRO A 4 5.28 -18.29 -13.93
N HIS A 5 4.12 -18.93 -13.94
CA HIS A 5 3.12 -18.84 -12.86
C HIS A 5 3.48 -19.67 -11.61
N ILE A 6 4.16 -20.81 -11.79
CA ILE A 6 4.62 -21.64 -10.66
C ILE A 6 5.77 -20.94 -9.96
N ASP A 7 6.69 -20.33 -10.71
CA ASP A 7 7.81 -19.56 -10.16
C ASP A 7 7.31 -18.36 -9.34
N PHE A 8 6.27 -17.67 -9.78
CA PHE A 8 5.68 -16.56 -9.05
C PHE A 8 5.15 -16.99 -7.67
N PHE A 9 4.44 -18.12 -7.61
CA PHE A 9 3.91 -18.62 -6.34
C PHE A 9 5.03 -18.93 -5.35
N PHE A 10 6.03 -19.69 -5.77
CA PHE A 10 7.11 -20.10 -4.88
C PHE A 10 8.11 -18.98 -4.55
N SER A 11 8.46 -18.14 -5.52
CA SER A 11 9.50 -17.13 -5.35
C SER A 11 8.98 -15.80 -4.80
N ALA A 12 7.73 -15.44 -5.05
CA ALA A 12 7.17 -14.16 -4.62
C ALA A 12 6.19 -14.28 -3.45
N LEU A 13 5.30 -15.25 -3.45
CA LEU A 13 4.24 -15.33 -2.44
C LEU A 13 4.64 -16.10 -1.18
N LEU A 14 5.31 -17.23 -1.30
CA LEU A 14 5.68 -18.01 -0.10
C LEU A 14 6.63 -17.27 0.86
N PRO A 15 7.61 -16.46 0.40
CA PRO A 15 8.43 -15.66 1.31
C PRO A 15 7.66 -14.73 2.23
N ILE A 16 6.41 -14.34 1.88
CA ILE A 16 5.54 -13.53 2.73
C ILE A 16 5.34 -14.18 4.11
N ILE A 17 5.20 -15.51 4.15
CA ILE A 17 5.01 -16.26 5.41
C ILE A 17 6.21 -16.03 6.34
N PHE A 18 7.43 -16.16 5.80
CA PHE A 18 8.64 -15.92 6.57
C PHE A 18 8.74 -14.48 7.06
N VAL A 19 8.45 -13.51 6.17
CA VAL A 19 8.59 -12.08 6.50
C VAL A 19 7.60 -11.67 7.58
N ILE A 20 6.32 -12.09 7.52
CA ILE A 20 5.33 -11.86 8.57
C ILE A 20 5.82 -12.45 9.89
N THR A 21 6.24 -13.71 9.89
CA THR A 21 6.72 -14.38 11.10
C THR A 21 7.93 -13.65 11.69
N PHE A 22 8.87 -13.21 10.86
CA PHE A 22 10.05 -12.46 11.28
C PHE A 22 9.69 -11.12 11.94
N PHE A 23 8.79 -10.33 11.34
CA PHE A 23 8.34 -9.06 11.93
C PHE A 23 7.57 -9.27 13.24
N ASP A 24 6.77 -10.32 13.35
CA ASP A 24 6.07 -10.64 14.59
C ASP A 24 7.04 -11.10 15.71
N ILE A 25 8.11 -11.81 15.35
CA ILE A 25 9.20 -12.12 16.29
C ILE A 25 9.87 -10.83 16.78
N LEU A 26 10.19 -9.89 15.88
CA LEU A 26 10.75 -8.58 16.27
C LEU A 26 9.80 -7.80 17.17
N SER A 27 8.50 -7.85 16.88
CA SER A 27 7.44 -7.24 17.72
C SER A 27 7.36 -7.91 19.10
N TYR A 28 7.44 -9.24 19.16
CA TYR A 28 7.44 -10.02 20.41
C TYR A 28 8.58 -9.60 21.36
N PHE A 29 9.78 -9.37 20.81
CA PHE A 29 10.93 -8.87 21.56
C PHE A 29 10.88 -7.36 21.84
N GLY A 30 9.86 -6.65 21.32
CA GLY A 30 9.73 -5.19 21.46
C GLY A 30 10.67 -4.36 20.59
N ILE A 31 11.47 -5.01 19.73
CA ILE A 31 12.44 -4.33 18.84
C ILE A 31 11.70 -3.44 17.85
N LEU A 32 10.65 -3.97 17.20
CA LEU A 32 9.87 -3.21 16.23
C LEU A 32 9.16 -2.03 16.89
N THR A 33 8.54 -2.23 18.05
CA THR A 33 7.88 -1.17 18.83
C THR A 33 8.87 -0.08 19.20
N TRP A 34 10.07 -0.44 19.66
CA TRP A 34 11.11 0.53 20.00
C TRP A 34 11.55 1.38 18.78
N ILE A 35 11.71 0.75 17.61
CA ILE A 35 12.05 1.46 16.37
C ILE A 35 10.94 2.45 16.00
N ILE A 36 9.68 1.99 16.01
CA ILE A 36 8.52 2.81 15.65
C ILE A 36 8.40 4.02 16.59
N ASP A 37 8.54 3.83 17.89
CA ASP A 37 8.47 4.89 18.90
C ASP A 37 9.55 5.95 18.68
N LYS A 38 10.80 5.53 18.46
CA LYS A 38 11.92 6.46 18.26
C LYS A 38 11.79 7.25 16.97
N VAL A 39 11.53 6.56 15.86
CA VAL A 39 11.40 7.19 14.55
C VAL A 39 10.16 8.09 14.50
N GLY A 40 9.02 7.63 15.03
CA GLY A 40 7.79 8.40 15.10
C GLY A 40 7.94 9.70 15.93
N ALA A 41 8.65 9.64 17.06
CA ALA A 41 8.94 10.82 17.86
C ALA A 41 9.81 11.87 17.11
N VAL A 42 10.80 11.39 16.34
CA VAL A 42 11.65 12.28 15.51
C VAL A 42 10.81 12.94 14.41
N ILE A 43 10.00 12.16 13.69
CA ILE A 43 9.15 12.70 12.61
C ILE A 43 8.13 13.70 13.17
N SER A 44 7.44 13.39 14.26
CA SER A 44 6.49 14.31 14.88
C SER A 44 7.16 15.64 15.29
N LYS A 45 8.38 15.58 15.82
CA LYS A 45 9.14 16.79 16.21
C LYS A 45 9.55 17.65 15.02
N ILE A 46 9.93 17.01 13.89
CA ILE A 46 10.38 17.72 12.68
C ILE A 46 9.16 18.26 11.91
N SER A 47 8.13 17.44 11.71
CA SER A 47 6.96 17.79 10.92
C SER A 47 5.99 18.73 11.64
N ARG A 48 6.03 18.77 12.97
CA ARG A 48 5.04 19.46 13.83
C ARG A 48 3.62 18.95 13.64
N LEU A 49 3.46 17.78 13.06
CA LEU A 49 2.17 17.11 12.87
C LEU A 49 1.79 16.31 14.12
N PRO A 50 0.50 15.96 14.30
CA PRO A 50 0.03 15.24 15.46
C PRO A 50 0.81 13.93 15.67
N LYS A 51 1.04 13.58 16.93
CA LYS A 51 1.89 12.44 17.30
C LYS A 51 1.28 11.11 16.86
N LEU A 52 -0.04 10.97 17.00
CA LEU A 52 -0.73 9.72 16.65
C LEU A 52 -0.62 9.44 15.14
N GLU A 53 -0.85 10.44 14.29
CA GLU A 53 -0.70 10.34 12.84
C GLU A 53 0.77 10.07 12.44
N SER A 54 1.71 10.75 13.07
CA SER A 54 3.14 10.52 12.84
C SER A 54 3.58 9.12 13.25
N PHE A 55 3.13 8.63 14.40
CA PHE A 55 3.36 7.27 14.86
C PHE A 55 2.76 6.23 13.90
N PHE A 56 1.50 6.42 13.50
CA PHE A 56 0.81 5.54 12.56
C PHE A 56 1.51 5.50 11.19
N SER A 57 2.00 6.64 10.71
CA SER A 57 2.77 6.71 9.45
C SER A 57 4.00 5.80 9.49
N ILE A 58 4.78 5.84 10.57
CA ILE A 58 5.95 4.98 10.72
C ILE A 58 5.55 3.51 10.90
N GLN A 59 4.50 3.26 11.63
CA GLN A 59 3.99 1.92 11.85
C GLN A 59 3.64 1.24 10.52
N MET A 60 3.06 1.98 9.57
CA MET A 60 2.73 1.49 8.23
C MET A 60 3.94 1.18 7.34
N MET A 61 5.17 1.57 7.72
CA MET A 61 6.38 1.13 7.01
C MET A 61 6.69 -0.35 7.27
N PHE A 62 6.26 -0.87 8.40
CA PHE A 62 6.58 -2.21 8.87
C PHE A 62 5.38 -3.14 8.86
N LEU A 63 4.23 -2.61 9.26
CA LEU A 63 2.96 -3.32 9.34
C LEU A 63 2.10 -2.99 8.14
N GLY A 64 1.27 -3.94 7.73
CA GLY A 64 0.23 -3.67 6.74
C GLY A 64 -0.82 -2.69 7.26
N ASN A 65 -1.65 -2.21 6.35
CA ASN A 65 -2.71 -1.26 6.68
C ASN A 65 -3.71 -1.81 7.74
N THR A 66 -4.08 -3.08 7.63
CA THR A 66 -4.99 -3.77 8.57
C THR A 66 -4.37 -3.96 9.94
N GLU A 67 -3.11 -4.40 9.99
CA GLU A 67 -2.37 -4.61 11.23
C GLU A 67 -2.09 -3.27 11.93
N ALA A 68 -1.67 -2.25 11.18
CA ALA A 68 -1.43 -0.92 11.73
C ALA A 68 -2.70 -0.32 12.35
N LEU A 69 -3.85 -0.44 11.67
CA LEU A 69 -5.14 0.00 12.21
C LEU A 69 -5.54 -0.78 13.47
N ALA A 70 -5.28 -2.09 13.50
CA ALA A 70 -5.59 -2.93 14.66
C ALA A 70 -4.77 -2.56 15.89
N VAL A 71 -3.49 -2.21 15.72
CA VAL A 71 -2.60 -1.81 16.84
C VAL A 71 -3.08 -0.51 17.50
N VAL A 72 -3.57 0.45 16.73
CA VAL A 72 -4.08 1.74 17.24
C VAL A 72 -5.60 1.75 17.47
N ARG A 73 -6.25 0.59 17.46
CA ARG A 73 -7.70 0.43 17.53
C ARG A 73 -8.35 1.22 18.67
N ASP A 74 -7.82 1.09 19.90
CA ASP A 74 -8.41 1.71 21.08
C ASP A 74 -8.38 3.25 20.99
N GLN A 75 -7.30 3.79 20.40
CA GLN A 75 -7.16 5.21 20.15
C GLN A 75 -8.12 5.67 19.05
N LEU A 76 -8.21 4.93 17.94
CA LEU A 76 -9.13 5.25 16.85
C LEU A 76 -10.60 5.14 17.28
N SER A 77 -10.91 4.26 18.23
CA SER A 77 -12.28 4.04 18.71
C SER A 77 -12.96 5.28 19.30
N VAL A 78 -12.18 6.18 19.87
CA VAL A 78 -12.66 7.43 20.50
C VAL A 78 -12.58 8.65 19.59
N LEU A 79 -11.98 8.52 18.40
CA LEU A 79 -11.84 9.63 17.47
C LEU A 79 -13.16 9.97 16.74
N LYS A 80 -13.28 11.24 16.37
CA LYS A 80 -14.34 11.75 15.50
C LYS A 80 -14.15 11.24 14.06
N GLU A 81 -15.25 11.13 13.32
CA GLU A 81 -15.26 10.61 11.94
C GLU A 81 -14.25 11.27 11.03
N ASN A 82 -14.12 12.61 11.10
CA ASN A 82 -13.20 13.34 10.23
C ASN A 82 -11.74 12.95 10.50
N ARG A 83 -11.36 12.76 11.76
CA ARG A 83 -10.01 12.30 12.11
C ARG A 83 -9.80 10.82 11.77
N LEU A 84 -10.83 9.97 11.89
CA LEU A 84 -10.79 8.59 11.43
C LEU A 84 -10.52 8.50 9.92
N LEU A 85 -11.10 9.41 9.13
CA LEU A 85 -10.85 9.47 7.69
C LEU A 85 -9.36 9.72 7.37
N THR A 86 -8.65 10.52 8.16
CA THR A 86 -7.20 10.75 8.01
C THR A 86 -6.43 9.42 8.03
N PHE A 87 -6.73 8.53 8.98
CA PHE A 87 -6.10 7.21 9.06
C PHE A 87 -6.47 6.30 7.88
N GLY A 88 -7.71 6.37 7.40
CA GLY A 88 -8.12 5.70 6.17
C GLY A 88 -7.33 6.16 4.94
N ILE A 89 -7.16 7.48 4.79
CA ILE A 89 -6.35 8.08 3.72
C ILE A 89 -4.89 7.63 3.80
N MET A 90 -4.29 7.69 4.98
CA MET A 90 -2.90 7.25 5.18
C MET A 90 -2.72 5.77 4.85
N SER A 91 -3.69 4.93 5.22
CA SER A 91 -3.67 3.49 4.97
C SER A 91 -3.63 3.10 3.48
N MET A 92 -4.09 3.99 2.58
CA MET A 92 -4.02 3.76 1.13
C MET A 92 -2.60 3.78 0.57
N SER A 93 -1.65 4.37 1.29
CA SER A 93 -0.29 4.61 0.80
C SER A 93 0.74 3.68 1.42
N SER A 94 0.31 2.78 2.29
CA SER A 94 1.19 1.84 2.97
C SER A 94 1.79 0.81 2.01
N VAL A 95 2.94 0.30 2.41
CA VAL A 95 3.54 -0.92 1.87
C VAL A 95 3.82 -1.80 3.07
N SER A 96 3.16 -2.93 3.15
CA SER A 96 3.44 -3.86 4.25
C SER A 96 4.85 -4.43 4.14
N GLY A 97 5.59 -4.42 5.24
CA GLY A 97 6.86 -5.13 5.33
C GLY A 97 6.74 -6.61 4.99
N SER A 98 5.58 -7.22 5.30
CA SER A 98 5.29 -8.61 5.00
C SER A 98 5.25 -8.94 3.49
N ILE A 99 4.90 -7.97 2.65
CA ILE A 99 4.81 -8.13 1.18
C ILE A 99 6.13 -7.78 0.50
N LEU A 100 7.04 -7.18 1.22
CA LEU A 100 8.33 -6.71 0.70
C LEU A 100 9.09 -7.80 -0.06
N GLY A 101 9.13 -9.02 0.50
CA GLY A 101 9.79 -10.17 -0.16
C GLY A 101 9.25 -10.46 -1.56
N ALA A 102 7.95 -10.36 -1.76
CA ALA A 102 7.31 -10.52 -3.07
C ALA A 102 7.73 -9.42 -4.05
N TYR A 103 7.70 -8.15 -3.62
CA TYR A 103 8.12 -7.04 -4.47
C TYR A 103 9.59 -7.13 -4.88
N LEU A 104 10.48 -7.50 -3.95
CA LEU A 104 11.91 -7.65 -4.22
C LEU A 104 12.24 -8.75 -5.23
N SER A 105 11.34 -9.72 -5.41
CA SER A 105 11.48 -10.77 -6.44
C SER A 105 11.02 -10.31 -7.83
N MET A 106 10.30 -9.20 -7.93
CA MET A 106 9.70 -8.72 -9.16
C MET A 106 10.40 -7.49 -9.74
N VAL A 107 10.79 -6.56 -8.89
CA VAL A 107 11.30 -5.24 -9.29
C VAL A 107 12.55 -4.86 -8.50
N PRO A 108 13.34 -3.87 -8.97
CA PRO A 108 14.60 -3.51 -8.31
C PRO A 108 14.41 -3.03 -6.87
N ALA A 109 15.15 -3.64 -5.95
CA ALA A 109 15.08 -3.41 -4.51
C ALA A 109 15.29 -1.93 -4.12
N THR A 110 16.23 -1.26 -4.79
CA THR A 110 16.58 0.15 -4.51
C THR A 110 15.37 1.06 -4.54
N TYR A 111 14.49 0.91 -5.54
CA TYR A 111 13.31 1.78 -5.69
C TYR A 111 12.20 1.42 -4.70
N ILE A 112 12.07 0.14 -4.32
CA ILE A 112 11.14 -0.28 -3.26
C ILE A 112 11.54 0.30 -1.91
N PHE A 113 12.83 0.18 -1.54
CA PHE A 113 13.34 0.75 -0.28
C PHE A 113 13.26 2.28 -0.24
N SER A 114 13.37 2.94 -1.39
CA SER A 114 13.14 4.39 -1.49
C SER A 114 11.66 4.75 -1.38
N ALA A 115 10.77 3.96 -1.99
CA ALA A 115 9.33 4.22 -2.00
C ALA A 115 8.71 4.15 -0.60
N ILE A 116 9.12 3.21 0.24
CA ILE A 116 8.52 2.98 1.57
C ILE A 116 8.56 4.25 2.44
N PRO A 117 9.71 4.85 2.77
CA PRO A 117 9.75 6.05 3.60
C PRO A 117 9.10 7.25 2.90
N LEU A 118 9.26 7.39 1.58
CA LEU A 118 8.61 8.46 0.83
C LEU A 118 7.09 8.37 0.89
N ASN A 119 6.52 7.19 0.69
CA ASN A 119 5.08 6.98 0.79
C ASN A 119 4.55 7.32 2.18
N CYS A 120 5.25 6.94 3.24
CA CYS A 120 4.84 7.24 4.61
C CYS A 120 4.84 8.74 4.91
N ILE A 121 5.90 9.44 4.52
CA ILE A 121 6.01 10.89 4.71
C ILE A 121 4.97 11.62 3.84
N ASN A 122 4.86 11.26 2.56
CA ASN A 122 3.91 11.86 1.64
C ASN A 122 2.46 11.57 2.05
N ALA A 123 2.16 10.36 2.58
CA ALA A 123 0.84 10.03 3.12
C ALA A 123 0.45 10.93 4.28
N LEU A 124 1.39 11.17 5.21
CA LEU A 124 1.19 12.07 6.33
C LEU A 124 0.93 13.51 5.87
N ILE A 125 1.72 14.01 4.93
CA ILE A 125 1.56 15.36 4.36
C ILE A 125 0.22 15.48 3.64
N LEU A 126 -0.06 14.58 2.67
CA LEU A 126 -1.25 14.66 1.85
C LEU A 126 -2.53 14.41 2.63
N ALA A 127 -2.50 13.54 3.65
CA ALA A 127 -3.65 13.35 4.53
C ALA A 127 -4.01 14.65 5.26
N ASN A 128 -3.03 15.40 5.74
CA ASN A 128 -3.29 16.69 6.40
C ASN A 128 -3.70 17.80 5.41
N VAL A 129 -3.25 17.76 4.16
CA VAL A 129 -3.67 18.71 3.11
C VAL A 129 -5.09 18.44 2.64
N LEU A 130 -5.42 17.16 2.36
CA LEU A 130 -6.71 16.76 1.80
C LEU A 130 -7.82 16.63 2.85
N ASN A 131 -7.45 16.42 4.08
CA ASN A 131 -8.36 16.27 5.21
C ASN A 131 -7.82 17.01 6.45
N PRO A 132 -7.77 18.36 6.40
CA PRO A 132 -7.26 19.13 7.53
C PRO A 132 -8.14 18.93 8.77
N VAL A 133 -7.53 18.49 9.86
CA VAL A 133 -8.18 18.27 11.14
C VAL A 133 -7.40 19.01 12.21
N GLU A 134 -8.07 19.88 12.94
CA GLU A 134 -7.49 20.52 14.12
C GLU A 134 -7.43 19.49 15.26
N VAL A 135 -6.23 19.24 15.75
CA VAL A 135 -5.97 18.30 16.86
C VAL A 135 -5.53 19.12 18.06
N THR A 136 -6.30 19.05 19.15
CA THR A 136 -5.93 19.70 20.42
C THR A 136 -4.79 18.93 21.08
N LYS A 137 -4.08 19.59 22.02
CA LYS A 137 -3.00 18.91 22.79
C LYS A 137 -3.53 17.75 23.64
N GLU A 138 -4.79 17.82 24.04
CA GLU A 138 -5.48 16.79 24.81
C GLU A 138 -5.83 15.57 23.96
N ASP A 139 -6.14 15.79 22.66
CA ASP A 139 -6.44 14.75 21.69
C ASP A 139 -5.18 14.11 21.08
N ASP A 140 -4.00 14.72 21.27
CA ASP A 140 -2.71 14.28 20.71
C ASP A 140 -1.93 13.37 21.67
N VAL A 141 -2.61 12.36 22.20
CA VAL A 141 -2.00 11.38 23.10
C VAL A 141 -1.78 10.06 22.36
N VAL A 142 -0.53 9.63 22.31
CA VAL A 142 -0.21 8.25 21.89
C VAL A 142 -0.25 7.38 23.14
N TYR A 143 -1.29 6.56 23.27
CA TYR A 143 -1.29 5.52 24.27
C TYR A 143 -0.31 4.43 23.83
N THR A 144 0.70 4.18 24.64
CA THR A 144 1.49 2.97 24.48
C THR A 144 0.54 1.80 24.74
N PRO A 145 0.43 0.82 23.82
CA PRO A 145 -0.43 -0.34 24.07
C PRO A 145 -0.10 -0.91 25.44
N SER A 146 -1.11 -1.03 26.31
CA SER A 146 -0.96 -1.76 27.54
C SER A 146 -0.36 -3.12 27.17
N LYS A 147 0.65 -3.58 27.94
CA LYS A 147 1.32 -4.86 27.73
C LYS A 147 0.25 -5.91 27.38
N HIS A 148 0.11 -6.21 26.08
CA HIS A 148 -0.70 -7.36 25.67
C HIS A 148 -0.18 -8.53 26.52
N GLU A 149 -1.10 -9.30 27.08
CA GLU A 149 -0.75 -10.57 27.72
C GLU A 149 0.27 -11.25 26.82
N LYS A 150 1.47 -11.49 27.35
CA LYS A 150 2.58 -12.05 26.56
C LYS A 150 2.07 -13.41 26.07
N LYS A 151 1.62 -13.45 24.82
CA LYS A 151 1.32 -14.73 24.16
C LYS A 151 2.59 -15.55 24.22
N ASP A 152 2.43 -16.85 24.38
CA ASP A 152 3.56 -17.76 24.33
C ASP A 152 4.34 -17.59 23.01
N PHE A 153 5.67 -17.65 23.06
CA PHE A 153 6.54 -17.44 21.92
C PHE A 153 6.20 -18.36 20.74
N PHE A 154 6.04 -19.64 21.01
CA PHE A 154 5.70 -20.62 19.97
C PHE A 154 4.30 -20.40 19.40
N SER A 155 3.35 -20.01 20.25
CA SER A 155 2.00 -19.61 19.81
C SER A 155 2.04 -18.40 18.88
N THR A 156 2.89 -17.41 19.17
CA THR A 156 3.09 -16.25 18.30
C THR A 156 3.60 -16.70 16.93
N ILE A 157 4.67 -17.50 16.88
CA ILE A 157 5.26 -18.01 15.63
C ILE A 157 4.22 -18.78 14.81
N SER A 158 3.50 -19.72 15.45
CA SER A 158 2.50 -20.55 14.76
C SER A 158 1.38 -19.70 14.17
N ASN A 159 0.85 -18.74 14.95
CA ASN A 159 -0.17 -17.82 14.47
C ASN A 159 0.32 -16.96 13.30
N SER A 160 1.54 -16.44 13.39
CA SER A 160 2.13 -15.61 12.33
C SER A 160 2.30 -16.37 11.02
N MET A 161 2.70 -17.64 11.08
CA MET A 161 2.77 -18.51 9.91
C MET A 161 1.38 -18.73 9.27
N LEU A 162 0.34 -18.96 10.10
CA LEU A 162 -1.04 -19.10 9.61
C LEU A 162 -1.56 -17.80 9.01
N VAL A 163 -1.30 -16.67 9.64
CA VAL A 163 -1.63 -15.33 9.09
C VAL A 163 -0.92 -15.13 7.75
N GLY A 164 0.37 -15.46 7.66
CA GLY A 164 1.14 -15.40 6.42
C GLY A 164 0.55 -16.26 5.31
N MET A 165 0.16 -17.49 5.61
CA MET A 165 -0.48 -18.38 4.63
C MET A 165 -1.84 -17.85 4.18
N ASN A 166 -2.65 -17.34 5.10
CA ASN A 166 -3.91 -16.70 4.75
C ASN A 166 -3.71 -15.50 3.82
N MET A 167 -2.68 -14.69 4.06
CA MET A 167 -2.32 -13.57 3.19
C MET A 167 -1.97 -14.05 1.77
N VAL A 168 -1.18 -15.11 1.64
CA VAL A 168 -0.86 -15.73 0.33
C VAL A 168 -2.13 -16.17 -0.39
N ILE A 169 -3.05 -16.83 0.30
CA ILE A 169 -4.34 -17.28 -0.27
C ILE A 169 -5.18 -16.07 -0.74
N VAL A 170 -5.27 -15.02 0.07
CA VAL A 170 -6.00 -13.80 -0.29
C VAL A 170 -5.40 -13.14 -1.53
N ILE A 171 -4.07 -13.00 -1.61
CA ILE A 171 -3.40 -12.42 -2.77
C ILE A 171 -3.66 -13.26 -4.03
N LEU A 172 -3.55 -14.60 -3.93
CA LEU A 172 -3.85 -15.49 -5.05
C LEU A 172 -5.30 -15.33 -5.53
N ALA A 173 -6.25 -15.34 -4.60
CA ALA A 173 -7.67 -15.17 -4.92
C ALA A 173 -7.93 -13.82 -5.62
N MET A 174 -7.30 -12.73 -5.14
CA MET A 174 -7.41 -11.41 -5.74
C MET A 174 -6.79 -11.38 -7.14
N VAL A 175 -5.57 -11.91 -7.32
CA VAL A 175 -4.91 -11.97 -8.63
C VAL A 175 -5.76 -12.74 -9.62
N ILE A 176 -6.19 -13.95 -9.27
CA ILE A 176 -7.02 -14.80 -10.16
C ILE A 176 -8.36 -14.11 -10.47
N GLY A 177 -9.04 -13.60 -9.45
CA GLY A 177 -10.35 -12.96 -9.60
C GLY A 177 -10.30 -11.71 -10.47
N TYR A 178 -9.37 -10.80 -10.20
CA TYR A 178 -9.25 -9.56 -10.96
C TYR A 178 -8.73 -9.77 -12.37
N VAL A 179 -7.80 -10.70 -12.61
CA VAL A 179 -7.35 -11.04 -13.96
C VAL A 179 -8.50 -11.61 -14.78
N ALA A 180 -9.29 -12.53 -14.20
CA ALA A 180 -10.46 -13.10 -14.87
C ALA A 180 -11.54 -12.03 -15.15
N LEU A 181 -11.82 -11.17 -14.18
CA LEU A 181 -12.78 -10.08 -14.35
C LEU A 181 -12.34 -9.09 -15.43
N THR A 182 -11.08 -8.72 -15.43
CA THR A 182 -10.49 -7.81 -16.44
C THR A 182 -10.56 -8.44 -17.84
N ALA A 183 -10.26 -9.75 -17.96
CA ALA A 183 -10.39 -10.46 -19.22
C ALA A 183 -11.85 -10.49 -19.72
N CYS A 184 -12.81 -10.70 -18.82
CA CYS A 184 -14.24 -10.64 -19.14
C CYS A 184 -14.64 -9.23 -19.64
N LEU A 185 -14.24 -8.18 -18.92
CA LEU A 185 -14.51 -6.78 -19.32
C LEU A 185 -13.87 -6.46 -20.67
N ASN A 186 -12.64 -6.88 -20.92
CA ASN A 186 -11.96 -6.69 -22.19
C ASN A 186 -12.65 -7.43 -23.34
N GLY A 187 -13.19 -8.62 -23.07
CA GLY A 187 -14.01 -9.37 -24.04
C GLY A 187 -15.28 -8.59 -24.43
N ILE A 188 -15.96 -8.01 -23.44
CA ILE A 188 -17.15 -7.16 -23.67
C ILE A 188 -16.77 -5.91 -24.46
N LEU A 189 -15.72 -5.18 -24.05
CA LEU A 189 -15.26 -3.97 -24.74
C LEU A 189 -14.82 -4.26 -26.18
N GLY A 190 -14.11 -5.38 -26.39
CA GLY A 190 -13.63 -5.82 -27.70
C GLY A 190 -14.76 -6.20 -28.66
N PHE A 191 -15.94 -6.59 -28.14
CA PHE A 191 -17.12 -6.83 -28.95
C PHE A 191 -17.68 -5.52 -29.55
N PHE A 192 -17.64 -4.41 -28.82
CA PHE A 192 -18.13 -3.12 -29.31
C PHE A 192 -17.07 -2.37 -30.15
N VAL A 193 -15.80 -2.43 -29.71
CA VAL A 193 -14.68 -1.76 -30.39
C VAL A 193 -13.47 -2.67 -30.44
N THR A 194 -13.11 -3.12 -31.64
CA THR A 194 -11.98 -4.01 -31.85
C THR A 194 -10.68 -3.44 -31.26
N GLY A 195 -10.06 -4.20 -30.37
CA GLY A 195 -8.81 -3.82 -29.74
C GLY A 195 -8.92 -2.80 -28.60
N LEU A 196 -10.12 -2.42 -28.16
CA LEU A 196 -10.33 -1.62 -26.98
C LEU A 196 -10.22 -2.53 -25.74
N THR A 197 -9.41 -2.09 -24.77
CA THR A 197 -9.24 -2.73 -23.47
C THR A 197 -9.40 -1.73 -22.34
N ILE A 198 -9.73 -2.19 -21.15
CA ILE A 198 -9.84 -1.34 -19.97
C ILE A 198 -8.48 -0.67 -19.67
N GLN A 199 -7.37 -1.37 -19.89
CA GLN A 199 -6.02 -0.86 -19.72
C GLN A 199 -5.74 0.32 -20.66
N LYS A 200 -6.17 0.24 -21.94
CA LYS A 200 -6.05 1.34 -22.90
C LYS A 200 -6.87 2.56 -22.49
N ILE A 201 -8.07 2.34 -21.96
CA ILE A 201 -8.90 3.46 -21.46
C ILE A 201 -8.16 4.17 -20.33
N PHE A 202 -7.65 3.40 -19.34
CA PHE A 202 -6.90 3.97 -18.24
C PHE A 202 -5.56 4.57 -18.67
N SER A 203 -4.86 4.01 -19.67
CA SER A 203 -3.62 4.60 -20.16
C SER A 203 -3.85 6.02 -20.72
N ILE A 204 -4.99 6.25 -21.38
CA ILE A 204 -5.35 7.60 -21.83
C ILE A 204 -5.63 8.53 -20.64
N ILE A 205 -6.39 8.06 -19.64
CA ILE A 205 -6.74 8.85 -18.44
C ILE A 205 -5.49 9.19 -17.63
N PHE A 206 -4.55 8.25 -17.50
CA PHE A 206 -3.35 8.43 -16.68
C PHE A 206 -2.14 8.97 -17.46
N SER A 207 -2.21 9.08 -18.79
CA SER A 207 -1.10 9.60 -19.59
C SER A 207 -0.61 11.01 -19.16
N PRO A 208 -1.47 11.97 -18.78
CA PRO A 208 -0.98 13.26 -18.30
C PRO A 208 -0.11 13.13 -17.04
N PHE A 209 -0.46 12.20 -16.15
CA PHE A 209 0.32 11.95 -14.94
C PHE A 209 1.65 11.26 -15.25
N ALA A 210 1.68 10.35 -16.23
CA ALA A 210 2.91 9.73 -16.69
C ALA A 210 3.87 10.76 -17.32
N PHE A 211 3.35 11.71 -18.08
CA PHE A 211 4.16 12.84 -18.59
C PHE A 211 4.70 13.74 -17.46
N LEU A 212 3.91 13.98 -16.41
CA LEU A 212 4.38 14.72 -15.23
C LEU A 212 5.53 14.01 -14.48
N LEU A 213 5.65 12.70 -14.63
CA LEU A 213 6.77 11.91 -14.08
C LEU A 213 8.06 12.04 -14.91
N GLY A 214 8.09 12.89 -15.95
CA GLY A 214 9.23 13.05 -16.84
C GLY A 214 9.33 12.01 -17.94
N LEU A 215 8.30 11.19 -18.12
CA LEU A 215 8.26 10.16 -19.15
C LEU A 215 7.74 10.72 -20.49
N SER A 216 8.13 10.11 -21.59
CA SER A 216 7.71 10.51 -22.92
C SER A 216 7.42 9.33 -23.85
N GLY A 217 6.68 9.57 -24.91
CA GLY A 217 6.43 8.60 -25.96
C GLY A 217 5.82 7.28 -25.45
N LYS A 218 6.43 6.16 -25.85
CA LYS A 218 5.95 4.82 -25.52
C LYS A 218 6.04 4.50 -24.02
N ASP A 219 7.07 5.00 -23.36
CA ASP A 219 7.29 4.77 -21.92
C ASP A 219 6.20 5.44 -21.09
N ALA A 220 5.79 6.67 -21.45
CA ALA A 220 4.70 7.35 -20.77
C ALA A 220 3.37 6.58 -20.90
N MET A 221 3.06 6.09 -22.10
CA MET A 221 1.84 5.32 -22.33
C MET A 221 1.87 3.97 -21.59
N TYR A 222 3.02 3.30 -21.58
CA TYR A 222 3.18 2.06 -20.86
C TYR A 222 3.02 2.24 -19.33
N VAL A 223 3.67 3.25 -18.75
CA VAL A 223 3.52 3.51 -17.31
C VAL A 223 2.10 3.96 -16.97
N ALA A 224 1.43 4.73 -17.85
CA ALA A 224 0.01 5.05 -17.68
C ALA A 224 -0.88 3.79 -17.71
N GLU A 225 -0.55 2.78 -18.52
CA GLU A 225 -1.23 1.49 -18.51
C GLU A 225 -1.00 0.74 -17.19
N LEU A 226 0.23 0.72 -16.67
CA LEU A 226 0.54 0.15 -15.34
C LEU A 226 -0.22 0.87 -14.22
N MET A 227 -0.38 2.20 -14.29
CA MET A 227 -1.24 2.97 -13.36
C MET A 227 -2.69 2.48 -13.40
N GLY A 228 -3.22 2.24 -14.60
CA GLY A 228 -4.55 1.70 -14.82
C GLY A 228 -4.71 0.28 -14.26
N ILE A 229 -3.75 -0.59 -14.52
CA ILE A 229 -3.73 -1.95 -13.97
C ILE A 229 -3.71 -1.92 -12.44
N LYS A 230 -2.85 -1.10 -11.84
CA LYS A 230 -2.76 -0.97 -10.39
C LYS A 230 -4.08 -0.58 -9.75
N ILE A 231 -4.78 0.42 -10.28
CA ILE A 231 -6.01 0.93 -9.67
C ILE A 231 -7.19 -0.03 -9.84
N THR A 232 -7.27 -0.71 -10.98
CA THR A 232 -8.37 -1.62 -11.33
C THR A 232 -8.20 -3.03 -10.80
N THR A 233 -6.96 -3.50 -10.71
CA THR A 233 -6.62 -4.82 -10.20
C THR A 233 -5.88 -4.70 -8.88
N ASN A 234 -4.57 -4.67 -8.93
CA ASN A 234 -3.67 -4.38 -7.82
C ASN A 234 -2.24 -4.14 -8.32
N GLU A 235 -1.35 -3.74 -7.40
CA GLU A 235 0.06 -3.47 -7.67
C GLU A 235 0.84 -4.72 -8.06
N PHE A 236 0.47 -5.91 -7.58
CA PHE A 236 1.16 -7.16 -7.93
C PHE A 236 1.03 -7.49 -9.40
N VAL A 237 -0.18 -7.38 -9.97
CA VAL A 237 -0.41 -7.62 -11.40
C VAL A 237 0.38 -6.62 -12.24
N ALA A 238 0.38 -5.34 -11.83
CA ALA A 238 1.16 -4.32 -12.51
C ALA A 238 2.67 -4.54 -12.40
N MET A 239 3.17 -5.00 -11.24
CA MET A 239 4.59 -5.33 -11.05
C MET A 239 5.02 -6.58 -11.83
N MET A 240 4.15 -7.57 -12.01
CA MET A 240 4.42 -8.73 -12.86
C MET A 240 4.58 -8.32 -14.33
N ASP A 241 3.72 -7.40 -14.80
CA ASP A 241 3.84 -6.84 -16.14
C ASP A 241 5.16 -6.06 -16.28
N LEU A 242 5.45 -5.16 -15.34
CA LEU A 242 6.71 -4.41 -15.29
C LEU A 242 7.94 -5.34 -15.31
N LYS A 243 7.92 -6.43 -14.52
CA LYS A 243 9.01 -7.42 -14.47
C LYS A 243 9.34 -7.98 -15.85
N SER A 244 8.31 -8.28 -16.62
CA SER A 244 8.46 -8.85 -17.97
C SER A 244 9.11 -7.87 -18.95
N ASN A 245 9.02 -6.58 -18.69
CA ASN A 245 9.49 -5.51 -19.57
C ASN A 245 10.75 -4.78 -19.06
N LEU A 246 11.27 -5.10 -17.88
CA LEU A 246 12.38 -4.39 -17.23
C LEU A 246 13.61 -4.18 -18.13
N LYS A 247 13.96 -5.18 -18.96
CA LYS A 247 15.15 -5.13 -19.82
C LYS A 247 15.02 -4.17 -21.00
N SER A 248 13.79 -3.80 -21.37
CA SER A 248 13.50 -2.92 -22.53
C SER A 248 13.27 -1.48 -22.13
N LEU A 249 13.14 -1.17 -20.84
CA LEU A 249 12.83 0.15 -20.33
C LEU A 249 14.08 0.92 -19.92
N GLN A 250 14.01 2.24 -20.03
CA GLN A 250 15.05 3.14 -19.53
C GLN A 250 15.13 3.10 -17.98
N PRO A 251 16.31 3.31 -17.36
CA PRO A 251 16.48 3.31 -15.92
C PRO A 251 15.51 4.26 -15.20
N HIS A 252 15.28 5.46 -15.73
CA HIS A 252 14.32 6.43 -15.23
C HIS A 252 12.89 5.85 -15.21
N THR A 253 12.46 5.23 -16.32
CA THR A 253 11.14 4.60 -16.43
C THR A 253 10.95 3.50 -15.40
N VAL A 254 11.96 2.63 -15.21
CA VAL A 254 11.94 1.56 -14.20
C VAL A 254 11.84 2.14 -12.79
N ALA A 255 12.63 3.18 -12.47
CA ALA A 255 12.63 3.83 -11.16
C ALA A 255 11.27 4.41 -10.80
N VAL A 256 10.72 5.21 -11.71
CA VAL A 256 9.44 5.89 -11.55
C VAL A 256 8.28 4.89 -11.46
N ALA A 257 8.22 3.93 -12.40
CA ALA A 257 7.18 2.91 -12.40
C ALA A 257 7.21 2.05 -11.13
N THR A 258 8.40 1.55 -10.74
CA THR A 258 8.55 0.75 -9.53
C THR A 258 8.10 1.52 -8.29
N THR A 259 8.54 2.76 -8.14
CA THR A 259 8.18 3.60 -6.98
C THR A 259 6.69 3.89 -6.95
N PHE A 260 6.08 4.20 -8.10
CA PHE A 260 4.64 4.43 -8.21
C PHE A 260 3.83 3.18 -7.83
N LEU A 261 4.27 2.00 -8.26
CA LEU A 261 3.57 0.75 -7.98
C LEU A 261 3.68 0.33 -6.50
N ALA A 262 4.75 0.73 -5.81
CA ALA A 262 5.02 0.35 -4.42
C ALA A 262 4.08 1.05 -3.42
N SER A 263 2.78 0.84 -3.56
CA SER A 263 1.75 1.25 -2.57
C SER A 263 0.42 0.57 -2.86
N PHE A 264 -0.44 0.48 -1.84
CA PHE A 264 -1.75 -0.19 -1.91
C PHE A 264 -2.89 0.66 -2.48
N ALA A 265 -2.61 1.73 -3.21
CA ALA A 265 -3.63 2.63 -3.76
C ALA A 265 -4.45 1.99 -4.90
N ASN A 266 -5.45 1.19 -4.55
CA ASN A 266 -6.37 0.52 -5.49
C ASN A 266 -7.76 0.30 -4.86
N PHE A 267 -8.75 -0.10 -5.67
CA PHE A 267 -10.11 -0.35 -5.19
C PHE A 267 -10.20 -1.51 -4.18
N SER A 268 -9.39 -2.56 -4.35
CA SER A 268 -9.37 -3.69 -3.42
C SER A 268 -8.96 -3.24 -2.01
N THR A 269 -7.96 -2.38 -1.92
CA THR A 269 -7.50 -1.83 -0.64
C THR A 269 -8.56 -0.96 0.05
N VAL A 270 -9.36 -0.19 -0.69
CA VAL A 270 -10.49 0.52 -0.09
C VAL A 270 -11.46 -0.46 0.57
N GLY A 271 -11.75 -1.58 -0.11
CA GLY A 271 -12.58 -2.66 0.45
C GLY A 271 -11.97 -3.28 1.72
N MET A 272 -10.64 -3.50 1.73
CA MET A 272 -9.92 -4.01 2.91
C MET A 272 -10.00 -3.03 4.08
N ILE A 273 -9.75 -1.74 3.85
CA ILE A 273 -9.83 -0.70 4.89
C ILE A 273 -11.28 -0.60 5.43
N TYR A 274 -12.28 -0.62 4.54
CA TYR A 274 -13.68 -0.62 4.96
C TYR A 274 -14.01 -1.83 5.84
N GLY A 275 -13.60 -3.03 5.42
CA GLY A 275 -13.80 -4.26 6.17
C GLY A 275 -13.11 -4.21 7.54
N THR A 276 -11.88 -3.68 7.60
CA THR A 276 -11.13 -3.50 8.84
C THR A 276 -11.86 -2.52 9.78
N TYR A 277 -12.29 -1.36 9.28
CA TYR A 277 -13.07 -0.39 10.09
C TYR A 277 -14.37 -0.99 10.60
N ASN A 278 -15.06 -1.76 9.77
CA ASN A 278 -16.30 -2.44 10.16
C ASN A 278 -16.06 -3.48 11.25
N SER A 279 -14.98 -4.24 11.15
CA SER A 279 -14.60 -5.26 12.15
C SER A 279 -14.14 -4.64 13.48
N LEU A 280 -13.41 -3.52 13.42
CA LEU A 280 -12.84 -2.89 14.61
C LEU A 280 -13.84 -1.95 15.33
N PHE A 281 -14.68 -1.23 14.60
CA PHE A 281 -15.48 -0.12 15.11
C PHE A 281 -16.99 -0.23 14.83
N GLY A 282 -17.43 -1.20 14.02
CA GLY A 282 -18.82 -1.37 13.61
C GLY A 282 -19.22 -0.53 12.39
N GLY A 283 -20.46 -0.76 11.92
CA GLY A 283 -20.95 -0.22 10.65
C GLY A 283 -21.06 1.30 10.58
N GLU A 284 -21.35 1.97 11.69
CA GLU A 284 -21.47 3.42 11.73
C GLU A 284 -20.16 4.10 11.35
N LYS A 285 -19.05 3.74 12.01
CA LYS A 285 -17.73 4.33 11.76
C LYS A 285 -17.11 3.87 10.43
N SER A 286 -17.39 2.66 9.97
CA SER A 286 -16.94 2.20 8.66
C SER A 286 -17.60 2.96 7.51
N SER A 287 -18.80 3.52 7.72
CA SER A 287 -19.49 4.33 6.72
C SER A 287 -18.67 5.53 6.25
N VAL A 288 -17.78 6.06 7.10
CA VAL A 288 -16.85 7.15 6.75
C VAL A 288 -15.96 6.76 5.57
N ILE A 289 -15.47 5.52 5.54
CA ILE A 289 -14.65 5.01 4.43
C ILE A 289 -15.51 4.87 3.17
N GLY A 290 -16.68 4.25 3.29
CA GLY A 290 -17.61 4.07 2.15
C GLY A 290 -18.07 5.38 1.50
N LYS A 291 -18.33 6.43 2.29
CA LYS A 291 -18.69 7.75 1.78
C LYS A 291 -17.55 8.50 1.11
N ASN A 292 -16.29 8.12 1.39
CA ASN A 292 -15.09 8.84 0.94
C ASN A 292 -14.17 8.01 0.03
N VAL A 293 -14.70 6.98 -0.67
CA VAL A 293 -13.92 6.08 -1.55
C VAL A 293 -13.03 6.84 -2.51
N TRP A 294 -13.58 7.84 -3.22
CA TRP A 294 -12.80 8.62 -4.17
C TRP A 294 -11.71 9.47 -3.51
N LYS A 295 -11.97 9.99 -2.31
CA LYS A 295 -10.98 10.75 -1.56
C LYS A 295 -9.80 9.87 -1.15
N LEU A 296 -10.08 8.62 -0.74
CA LEU A 296 -9.05 7.62 -0.44
C LEU A 296 -8.22 7.28 -1.69
N LEU A 297 -8.88 6.94 -2.80
CA LEU A 297 -8.19 6.57 -4.04
C LEU A 297 -7.31 7.71 -4.58
N VAL A 298 -7.88 8.92 -4.68
CA VAL A 298 -7.15 10.10 -5.16
C VAL A 298 -5.96 10.41 -4.26
N SER A 299 -6.11 10.34 -2.95
CA SER A 299 -5.02 10.58 -2.02
C SER A 299 -3.91 9.55 -2.14
N GLY A 300 -4.24 8.26 -2.21
CA GLY A 300 -3.27 7.18 -2.39
C GLY A 300 -2.52 7.27 -3.72
N MET A 301 -3.24 7.61 -4.79
CA MET A 301 -2.63 7.86 -6.12
C MET A 301 -1.71 9.09 -6.10
N ALA A 302 -2.12 10.17 -5.44
CA ALA A 302 -1.30 11.38 -5.32
C ALA A 302 -0.01 11.12 -4.51
N VAL A 303 -0.08 10.32 -3.44
CA VAL A 303 1.12 9.88 -2.69
C VAL A 303 2.06 9.08 -3.58
N SER A 304 1.52 8.12 -4.34
CA SER A 304 2.32 7.30 -5.27
C SER A 304 3.01 8.16 -6.34
N LEU A 305 2.27 9.12 -6.91
CA LEU A 305 2.81 10.06 -7.90
C LEU A 305 3.91 10.93 -7.30
N LEU A 306 3.68 11.51 -6.13
CA LEU A 306 4.64 12.38 -5.46
C LEU A 306 5.93 11.61 -5.12
N SER A 307 5.81 10.39 -4.62
CA SER A 307 6.96 9.52 -4.33
C SER A 307 7.74 9.17 -5.60
N ALA A 308 7.03 8.84 -6.69
CA ALA A 308 7.64 8.54 -7.98
C ALA A 308 8.34 9.76 -8.59
N MET A 309 7.73 10.96 -8.50
CA MET A 309 8.37 12.21 -8.92
C MET A 309 9.67 12.46 -8.16
N LEU A 310 9.66 12.30 -6.82
CA LEU A 310 10.85 12.51 -6.01
C LEU A 310 11.98 11.55 -6.38
N VAL A 311 11.69 10.27 -6.61
CA VAL A 311 12.72 9.31 -7.08
C VAL A 311 13.17 9.63 -8.50
N GLY A 312 12.24 10.00 -9.38
CA GLY A 312 12.54 10.36 -10.76
C GLY A 312 13.50 11.56 -10.91
N LEU A 313 13.53 12.48 -9.95
CA LEU A 313 14.47 13.60 -9.96
C LEU A 313 15.95 13.18 -9.83
N PHE A 314 16.22 12.00 -9.31
CA PHE A 314 17.59 11.51 -9.02
C PHE A 314 18.04 10.38 -9.94
N VAL A 315 17.19 9.88 -10.82
CA VAL A 315 17.50 8.75 -11.72
C VAL A 315 17.19 9.15 -13.17
N TRP A 316 18.26 9.33 -13.97
CA TRP A 316 18.15 9.68 -15.41
C TRP A 316 18.98 8.75 -16.27
#